data_9cba56d0eb2b06aecb0e40b14027cf34
#
_entry.id   9cba56d0eb2b06aecb0e40b14027cf34
#
_cell.length_a   1.000
_cell.length_b   1.000
_cell.length_c   1.000
_cell.angle_alpha   90.00
_cell.angle_beta   90.00
_cell.angle_gamma   90.00
#
_symmetry.space_group_name_H-M   'P 1'
#
loop_
_entity.id
_entity.type
_entity.pdbx_description
1 polymer ?
#
loop_
_entity_poly.entity_id
_entity_poly.type
_entity_poly.pdbx_seq_one_letter_code
_entity_poly.pdbx_strand_id
1 'polypeptide(L)'
;MRLIYLLLLWLLPLAANAQLASPNEQGLSYGHVHLNVTDIDTHSRIWIEHFNGVAVQKGGLRGIRLPNMVILFSEQQASAGSRQTVMDHFGVKVRNIQSWIDKWTAAGYEMGPVFTGAEGQTNAYVTLPDGVYVELQEDQGLHEEITGYHVHFYSPRSEQLLDWYTEVFDLEVRPRGSIQHTSNVPGMNLSFSHTDNQRLPTQGTAIDHIGFEVENLEAFCEALAAKGIEFDVPYREIESIGLAIAFITDPQGVRIEFTEGLADY
;
A
#
# COMPACT_ATOMS: atom_id res chain seq x y z
N MET A 1 -60.77 10.77 14.91
CA MET A 1 -59.67 11.00 13.97
C MET A 1 -58.35 10.76 14.69
N ARG A 2 -57.66 9.65 14.45
CA ARG A 2 -56.34 9.34 14.99
C ARG A 2 -55.32 9.71 13.92
N LEU A 3 -54.47 10.71 14.18
CA LEU A 3 -53.33 11.07 13.35
C LEU A 3 -52.26 10.02 13.57
N ILE A 4 -51.90 9.31 12.50
CA ILE A 4 -50.72 8.42 12.46
C ILE A 4 -49.56 9.25 11.95
N TYR A 5 -48.61 9.55 12.85
CA TYR A 5 -47.32 10.16 12.45
C TYR A 5 -46.44 9.06 11.87
N LEU A 6 -46.23 9.08 10.54
CA LEU A 6 -45.15 8.29 9.91
C LEU A 6 -43.80 8.96 10.23
N LEU A 7 -43.02 8.31 11.10
CA LEU A 7 -41.60 8.63 11.23
C LEU A 7 -40.86 8.11 9.99
N LEU A 8 -40.48 8.99 9.07
CA LEU A 8 -39.52 8.70 8.03
C LEU A 8 -38.12 8.64 8.71
N LEU A 9 -37.64 7.43 8.96
CA LEU A 9 -36.21 7.20 9.26
C LEU A 9 -35.41 7.49 7.99
N TRP A 10 -34.71 8.62 7.97
CA TRP A 10 -33.65 8.87 7.00
C TRP A 10 -32.47 7.94 7.33
N LEU A 11 -32.36 6.84 6.57
CA LEU A 11 -31.11 6.08 6.50
C LEU A 11 -30.10 6.97 5.77
N LEU A 12 -29.30 7.73 6.54
CA LEU A 12 -28.07 8.29 6.00
C LEU A 12 -27.20 7.11 5.55
N PRO A 13 -26.71 7.08 4.31
CA PRO A 13 -25.70 6.12 3.95
C PRO A 13 -24.51 6.37 4.88
N LEU A 14 -24.15 5.39 5.72
CA LEU A 14 -22.85 5.33 6.34
C LEU A 14 -21.86 5.21 5.16
N ALA A 15 -21.24 6.34 4.78
CA ALA A 15 -20.06 6.29 3.97
C ALA A 15 -19.08 5.41 4.75
N ALA A 16 -18.82 4.20 4.25
CA ALA A 16 -17.72 3.39 4.75
C ALA A 16 -16.47 4.23 4.51
N ASN A 17 -15.98 4.88 5.56
CA ASN A 17 -14.71 5.58 5.49
C ASN A 17 -13.67 4.51 5.24
N ALA A 18 -13.03 4.56 4.07
CA ALA A 18 -11.85 3.77 3.78
C ALA A 18 -10.78 4.12 4.84
N GLN A 19 -10.63 3.29 5.84
CA GLN A 19 -9.79 3.51 7.00
C GLN A 19 -8.59 2.58 6.93
N LEU A 20 -7.44 3.02 7.45
CA LEU A 20 -6.30 2.14 7.69
C LEU A 20 -6.68 1.07 8.72
N ALA A 21 -6.02 -0.07 8.67
CA ALA A 21 -6.23 -1.11 9.66
C ALA A 21 -5.83 -0.63 11.06
N SER A 22 -6.52 -1.13 12.09
CA SER A 22 -6.11 -0.87 13.47
C SER A 22 -4.69 -1.39 13.70
N PRO A 23 -3.83 -0.65 14.39
CA PRO A 23 -2.45 -1.04 14.63
C PRO A 23 -2.34 -2.28 15.52
N ASN A 24 -1.17 -2.94 15.45
CA ASN A 24 -0.82 -4.03 16.35
C ASN A 24 -0.41 -3.53 17.75
N GLU A 25 0.09 -4.43 18.62
CA GLU A 25 0.52 -4.11 19.97
C GLU A 25 1.73 -3.15 20.01
N GLN A 26 2.50 -3.05 18.92
CA GLN A 26 3.61 -2.10 18.76
C GLN A 26 3.13 -0.73 18.24
N GLY A 27 1.82 -0.55 18.03
CA GLY A 27 1.25 0.66 17.46
C GLY A 27 1.49 0.79 15.95
N LEU A 28 1.81 -0.29 15.23
CA LEU A 28 2.18 -0.29 13.82
C LEU A 28 1.06 -0.84 12.95
N SER A 29 0.74 -0.15 11.85
CA SER A 29 -0.09 -0.65 10.75
C SER A 29 0.48 -0.23 9.40
N TYR A 30 0.00 -0.83 8.31
CA TYR A 30 0.36 -0.36 6.98
C TYR A 30 -0.33 1.00 6.71
N GLY A 31 0.43 1.95 6.19
CA GLY A 31 -0.05 3.29 5.88
C GLY A 31 -0.23 3.53 4.39
N HIS A 32 0.86 3.51 3.63
CA HIS A 32 0.82 3.98 2.25
C HIS A 32 1.90 3.37 1.32
N VAL A 33 1.70 3.58 0.03
CA VAL A 33 2.76 3.59 -0.98
C VAL A 33 2.93 5.02 -1.50
N HIS A 34 4.16 5.43 -1.78
CA HIS A 34 4.44 6.72 -2.39
C HIS A 34 4.95 6.54 -3.82
N LEU A 35 4.27 7.17 -4.76
CA LEU A 35 4.56 7.06 -6.19
C LEU A 35 5.18 8.35 -6.71
N ASN A 36 6.26 8.20 -7.49
CA ASN A 36 6.78 9.27 -8.33
C ASN A 36 6.08 9.20 -9.69
N VAL A 37 5.36 10.24 -10.05
CA VAL A 37 4.53 10.30 -11.23
C VAL A 37 4.77 11.59 -12.02
N THR A 38 4.72 11.50 -13.34
CA THR A 38 4.88 12.69 -14.21
C THR A 38 3.63 13.55 -14.29
N ASP A 39 2.46 12.98 -13.97
CA ASP A 39 1.15 13.66 -14.00
C ASP A 39 0.24 13.08 -12.90
N ILE A 40 0.11 13.80 -11.79
CA ILE A 40 -0.73 13.41 -10.65
C ILE A 40 -2.21 13.32 -11.06
N ASP A 41 -2.69 14.19 -11.95
CA ASP A 41 -4.11 14.22 -12.35
C ASP A 41 -4.47 12.96 -13.15
N THR A 42 -3.57 12.53 -14.04
CA THR A 42 -3.74 11.26 -14.77
C THR A 42 -3.77 10.05 -13.83
N HIS A 43 -2.82 9.95 -12.89
CA HIS A 43 -2.83 8.87 -11.90
C HIS A 43 -4.07 8.94 -11.01
N SER A 44 -4.44 10.11 -10.49
CA SER A 44 -5.64 10.29 -9.66
C SER A 44 -6.90 9.80 -10.39
N ARG A 45 -7.08 10.17 -11.66
CA ARG A 45 -8.21 9.72 -12.47
C ARG A 45 -8.25 8.20 -12.59
N ILE A 46 -7.12 7.54 -12.90
CA ILE A 46 -7.04 6.08 -13.00
C ILE A 46 -7.46 5.41 -11.68
N TRP A 47 -6.91 5.87 -10.57
CA TRP A 47 -7.21 5.30 -9.26
C TRP A 47 -8.66 5.52 -8.82
N ILE A 48 -9.25 6.66 -9.15
CA ILE A 48 -10.67 6.96 -8.86
C ILE A 48 -11.59 6.13 -9.77
N GLU A 49 -11.35 6.17 -11.08
CA GLU A 49 -12.28 5.56 -12.04
C GLU A 49 -12.21 4.03 -12.05
N HIS A 50 -11.02 3.42 -11.87
CA HIS A 50 -10.84 1.97 -12.01
C HIS A 50 -10.62 1.25 -10.70
N PHE A 51 -10.17 1.94 -9.65
CA PHE A 51 -9.89 1.31 -8.34
C PHE A 51 -10.82 1.81 -7.23
N ASN A 52 -11.85 2.58 -7.56
CA ASN A 52 -12.82 3.14 -6.60
C ASN A 52 -12.16 3.97 -5.48
N GLY A 53 -11.01 4.55 -5.77
CA GLY A 53 -10.26 5.36 -4.83
C GLY A 53 -10.93 6.70 -4.55
N VAL A 54 -10.70 7.23 -3.38
CA VAL A 54 -11.18 8.55 -2.95
C VAL A 54 -10.00 9.51 -2.90
N ALA A 55 -10.10 10.63 -3.62
CA ALA A 55 -9.06 11.65 -3.57
C ALA A 55 -8.94 12.23 -2.16
N VAL A 56 -7.70 12.36 -1.69
CA VAL A 56 -7.37 12.95 -0.39
C VAL A 56 -6.23 13.96 -0.56
N GLN A 57 -6.20 14.96 0.34
CA GLN A 57 -5.16 15.97 0.35
C GLN A 57 -4.91 16.48 1.76
N LYS A 58 -3.63 16.56 2.14
CA LYS A 58 -3.20 17.16 3.41
C LYS A 58 -2.07 18.14 3.14
N GLY A 59 -2.35 19.44 3.25
CA GLY A 59 -1.42 20.47 2.79
C GLY A 59 -1.10 20.32 1.31
N GLY A 60 0.19 20.18 0.99
CA GLY A 60 0.69 19.95 -0.37
C GLY A 60 0.69 18.47 -0.81
N LEU A 61 0.47 17.53 0.12
CA LEU A 61 0.43 16.10 -0.20
C LEU A 61 -0.90 15.73 -0.84
N ARG A 62 -0.85 15.22 -2.05
CA ARG A 62 -2.01 14.69 -2.79
C ARG A 62 -1.94 13.17 -2.80
N GLY A 63 -3.09 12.54 -2.69
CA GLY A 63 -3.16 11.08 -2.70
C GLY A 63 -4.54 10.54 -3.00
N ILE A 64 -4.61 9.22 -2.99
CA ILE A 64 -5.83 8.44 -3.13
C ILE A 64 -5.94 7.50 -1.95
N ARG A 65 -7.08 7.48 -1.29
CA ARG A 65 -7.38 6.52 -0.24
C ARG A 65 -8.16 5.34 -0.80
N LEU A 66 -7.67 4.14 -0.52
CA LEU A 66 -8.37 2.87 -0.64
C LEU A 66 -8.59 2.28 0.76
N PRO A 67 -9.49 1.31 0.96
CA PRO A 67 -9.49 0.53 2.19
C PRO A 67 -8.10 -0.08 2.46
N ASN A 68 -7.60 0.06 3.69
CA ASN A 68 -6.30 -0.41 4.19
C ASN A 68 -5.05 0.28 3.63
N MET A 69 -5.15 1.27 2.74
CA MET A 69 -3.95 1.95 2.25
C MET A 69 -4.23 3.34 1.68
N VAL A 70 -3.23 4.18 1.72
CA VAL A 70 -3.17 5.44 0.97
C VAL A 70 -2.12 5.33 -0.12
N ILE A 71 -2.38 5.92 -1.27
CA ILE A 71 -1.43 6.09 -2.37
C ILE A 71 -1.08 7.58 -2.40
N LEU A 72 0.15 7.93 -2.07
CA LEU A 72 0.64 9.31 -2.11
C LEU A 72 1.41 9.58 -3.42
N PHE A 73 1.44 10.82 -3.86
CA PHE A 73 2.09 11.22 -5.10
C PHE A 73 3.12 12.32 -4.89
N SER A 74 4.27 12.16 -5.55
CA SER A 74 5.20 13.23 -5.88
C SER A 74 5.21 13.46 -7.39
N GLU A 75 5.05 14.71 -7.83
CA GLU A 75 5.11 15.06 -9.25
C GLU A 75 6.57 15.17 -9.67
N GLN A 76 7.12 14.03 -10.07
CA GLN A 76 8.49 13.93 -10.60
C GLN A 76 8.64 12.70 -11.49
N GLN A 77 9.56 12.77 -12.44
CA GLN A 77 9.85 11.64 -13.30
C GLN A 77 10.58 10.54 -12.52
N ALA A 78 10.03 9.32 -12.56
CA ALA A 78 10.66 8.14 -12.01
C ALA A 78 11.93 7.76 -12.79
N SER A 79 13.00 7.39 -12.08
CA SER A 79 14.26 6.94 -12.68
C SER A 79 14.17 5.54 -13.29
N ALA A 80 13.21 4.72 -12.84
CA ALA A 80 12.92 3.37 -13.32
C ALA A 80 11.48 2.96 -12.95
N GLY A 81 10.89 2.02 -13.71
CA GLY A 81 9.64 1.36 -13.34
C GLY A 81 9.83 0.42 -12.15
N SER A 82 8.77 0.14 -11.39
CA SER A 82 8.85 -0.63 -10.14
C SER A 82 9.33 -2.07 -10.33
N ARG A 83 9.02 -2.73 -11.46
CA ARG A 83 9.47 -4.10 -11.78
C ARG A 83 10.99 -4.30 -11.80
N GLN A 84 11.76 -3.22 -11.79
CA GLN A 84 13.22 -3.27 -11.78
C GLN A 84 13.79 -3.13 -10.36
N THR A 85 12.95 -2.84 -9.38
CA THR A 85 13.35 -2.56 -8.00
C THR A 85 13.13 -3.75 -7.08
N VAL A 86 13.70 -3.69 -5.87
CA VAL A 86 13.46 -4.71 -4.82
C VAL A 86 11.97 -4.81 -4.50
N MET A 87 11.25 -3.68 -4.40
CA MET A 87 9.79 -3.64 -4.28
C MET A 87 9.19 -3.65 -5.69
N ASP A 88 8.91 -4.85 -6.22
CA ASP A 88 8.47 -5.06 -7.61
C ASP A 88 7.07 -4.46 -7.86
N HIS A 89 6.15 -4.72 -6.95
CA HIS A 89 4.76 -4.27 -7.04
C HIS A 89 4.07 -4.25 -5.69
N PHE A 90 2.93 -3.60 -5.66
CA PHE A 90 1.92 -3.81 -4.63
C PHE A 90 0.64 -4.36 -5.25
N GLY A 91 -0.19 -4.96 -4.44
CA GLY A 91 -1.42 -5.61 -4.90
C GLY A 91 -2.66 -5.13 -4.16
N VAL A 92 -3.76 -5.20 -4.86
CA VAL A 92 -5.11 -4.97 -4.33
C VAL A 92 -5.95 -6.23 -4.52
N LYS A 93 -6.87 -6.49 -3.60
CA LYS A 93 -7.93 -7.45 -3.81
C LYS A 93 -9.10 -6.78 -4.51
N VAL A 94 -9.72 -7.49 -5.43
CA VAL A 94 -10.94 -7.08 -6.13
C VAL A 94 -12.01 -8.15 -5.98
N ARG A 95 -13.26 -7.76 -5.73
CA ARG A 95 -14.36 -8.71 -5.52
C ARG A 95 -14.68 -9.54 -6.76
N ASN A 96 -14.59 -8.94 -7.94
CA ASN A 96 -14.86 -9.59 -9.23
C ASN A 96 -13.83 -9.12 -10.25
N ILE A 97 -12.81 -9.97 -10.46
CA ILE A 97 -11.70 -9.62 -11.33
C ILE A 97 -12.11 -9.54 -12.80
N GLN A 98 -13.03 -10.39 -13.27
CA GLN A 98 -13.49 -10.33 -14.66
C GLN A 98 -14.20 -9.02 -14.97
N SER A 99 -15.10 -8.58 -14.09
CA SER A 99 -15.78 -7.30 -14.24
C SER A 99 -14.80 -6.13 -14.23
N TRP A 100 -13.75 -6.22 -13.41
CA TRP A 100 -12.68 -5.23 -13.37
C TRP A 100 -11.90 -5.20 -14.69
N ILE A 101 -11.49 -6.38 -15.22
CA ILE A 101 -10.77 -6.52 -16.49
C ILE A 101 -11.59 -5.95 -17.65
N ASP A 102 -12.89 -6.27 -17.70
CA ASP A 102 -13.79 -5.78 -18.75
C ASP A 102 -13.88 -4.26 -18.75
N LYS A 103 -13.99 -3.64 -17.57
CA LYS A 103 -14.01 -2.18 -17.41
C LYS A 103 -12.67 -1.54 -17.82
N TRP A 104 -11.56 -2.15 -17.44
CA TRP A 104 -10.20 -1.69 -17.74
C TRP A 104 -9.91 -1.71 -19.25
N THR A 105 -10.20 -2.83 -19.89
CA THR A 105 -10.00 -3.00 -21.33
C THR A 105 -10.94 -2.17 -22.17
N ALA A 106 -12.21 -2.01 -21.73
CA ALA A 106 -13.18 -1.13 -22.39
C ALA A 106 -12.75 0.36 -22.36
N ALA A 107 -11.96 0.76 -21.36
CA ALA A 107 -11.36 2.09 -21.30
C ALA A 107 -10.10 2.24 -22.18
N GLY A 108 -9.68 1.16 -22.87
CA GLY A 108 -8.55 1.19 -23.79
C GLY A 108 -7.19 0.91 -23.15
N TYR A 109 -7.16 0.48 -21.90
CA TYR A 109 -5.93 0.11 -21.21
C TYR A 109 -5.52 -1.34 -21.50
N GLU A 110 -4.22 -1.59 -21.57
CA GLU A 110 -3.68 -2.93 -21.78
C GLU A 110 -3.69 -3.76 -20.50
N MET A 111 -4.02 -5.05 -20.63
CA MET A 111 -3.88 -6.04 -19.58
C MET A 111 -2.52 -6.70 -19.62
N GLY A 112 -1.93 -6.92 -18.45
CA GLY A 112 -0.84 -7.84 -18.27
C GLY A 112 -1.33 -9.30 -18.16
N PRO A 113 -0.48 -10.23 -17.69
CA PRO A 113 -0.84 -11.62 -17.49
C PRO A 113 -2.02 -11.81 -16.54
N VAL A 114 -2.91 -12.74 -16.89
CA VAL A 114 -3.95 -13.29 -16.00
C VAL A 114 -3.56 -14.72 -15.66
N PHE A 115 -3.56 -15.11 -14.39
CA PHE A 115 -3.02 -16.38 -13.93
C PHE A 115 -3.68 -16.86 -12.63
N THR A 116 -3.40 -18.10 -12.22
CA THR A 116 -3.80 -18.61 -10.91
C THR A 116 -2.79 -18.20 -9.86
N GLY A 117 -3.24 -17.46 -8.86
CA GLY A 117 -2.41 -16.96 -7.76
C GLY A 117 -2.05 -18.03 -6.72
N ALA A 118 -1.25 -17.63 -5.74
CA ALA A 118 -0.70 -18.52 -4.71
C ALA A 118 -1.75 -19.21 -3.84
N GLU A 119 -2.92 -18.62 -3.69
CA GLU A 119 -4.06 -19.15 -2.91
C GLU A 119 -5.12 -19.82 -3.79
N GLY A 120 -4.82 -20.05 -5.07
CA GLY A 120 -5.71 -20.72 -6.04
C GLY A 120 -6.76 -19.80 -6.70
N GLN A 121 -6.75 -18.52 -6.39
CA GLN A 121 -7.64 -17.51 -6.95
C GLN A 121 -7.12 -16.98 -8.30
N THR A 122 -7.96 -16.25 -9.04
CA THR A 122 -7.51 -15.55 -10.24
C THR A 122 -6.79 -14.26 -9.87
N ASN A 123 -5.59 -14.08 -10.44
CA ASN A 123 -4.82 -12.85 -10.34
C ASN A 123 -4.58 -12.25 -11.74
N ALA A 124 -4.33 -10.96 -11.78
CA ALA A 124 -3.95 -10.25 -12.99
C ALA A 124 -2.97 -9.12 -12.67
N TYR A 125 -2.19 -8.72 -13.66
CA TYR A 125 -1.30 -7.57 -13.56
C TYR A 125 -1.72 -6.45 -14.48
N VAL A 126 -1.47 -5.22 -14.05
CA VAL A 126 -1.52 -4.03 -14.89
C VAL A 126 -0.28 -3.18 -14.68
N THR A 127 0.12 -2.46 -15.72
CA THR A 127 1.17 -1.44 -15.63
C THR A 127 0.50 -0.08 -15.85
N LEU A 128 0.54 0.75 -14.82
CA LEU A 128 0.09 2.15 -14.88
C LEU A 128 1.17 3.02 -15.53
N PRO A 129 0.85 4.29 -15.88
CA PRO A 129 1.87 5.24 -16.33
C PRO A 129 3.07 5.27 -15.38
N ASP A 130 4.20 5.79 -15.86
CA ASP A 130 5.48 5.86 -15.15
C ASP A 130 6.07 4.48 -14.73
N GLY A 131 5.43 3.37 -15.16
CA GLY A 131 5.90 2.02 -14.89
C GLY A 131 5.52 1.49 -13.50
N VAL A 132 4.47 2.02 -12.89
CA VAL A 132 3.91 1.49 -11.64
C VAL A 132 3.22 0.15 -11.92
N TYR A 133 3.71 -0.93 -11.31
CA TYR A 133 3.20 -2.28 -11.52
C TYR A 133 2.27 -2.67 -10.36
N VAL A 134 1.07 -3.13 -10.69
CA VAL A 134 0.01 -3.44 -9.72
C VAL A 134 -0.55 -4.83 -9.98
N GLU A 135 -0.67 -5.64 -8.93
CA GLU A 135 -1.34 -6.92 -8.95
C GLU A 135 -2.79 -6.79 -8.49
N LEU A 136 -3.70 -7.41 -9.23
CA LEU A 136 -5.08 -7.62 -8.82
C LEU A 136 -5.26 -9.07 -8.41
N GLN A 137 -5.86 -9.30 -7.25
CA GLN A 137 -6.19 -10.63 -6.73
C GLN A 137 -7.68 -10.73 -6.51
N GLU A 138 -8.36 -11.73 -7.09
CA GLU A 138 -9.78 -11.94 -6.84
C GLU A 138 -10.03 -12.40 -5.41
N ASP A 139 -11.03 -11.80 -4.77
CA ASP A 139 -11.58 -12.25 -3.49
C ASP A 139 -13.09 -11.97 -3.46
N GLN A 140 -13.89 -12.97 -3.84
CA GLN A 140 -15.35 -12.84 -3.92
C GLN A 140 -16.02 -12.65 -2.55
N GLY A 141 -15.28 -12.85 -1.46
CA GLY A 141 -15.76 -12.63 -0.09
C GLY A 141 -15.60 -11.20 0.42
N LEU A 142 -15.01 -10.29 -0.38
CA LEU A 142 -14.83 -8.90 0.04
C LEU A 142 -16.18 -8.20 0.27
N HIS A 143 -16.25 -7.40 1.34
CA HIS A 143 -17.37 -6.47 1.55
C HIS A 143 -17.26 -5.25 0.62
N GLU A 144 -16.02 -4.76 0.42
CA GLU A 144 -15.71 -3.67 -0.50
C GLU A 144 -15.50 -4.20 -1.92
N GLU A 145 -15.56 -3.32 -2.93
CA GLU A 145 -15.22 -3.71 -4.30
C GLU A 145 -13.72 -3.95 -4.47
N ILE A 146 -12.91 -3.14 -3.79
CA ILE A 146 -11.44 -3.16 -3.86
C ILE A 146 -10.87 -2.83 -2.48
N THR A 147 -9.76 -3.46 -2.10
CA THR A 147 -8.99 -3.13 -0.89
C THR A 147 -7.50 -3.31 -1.13
N GLY A 148 -6.65 -2.54 -0.44
CA GLY A 148 -5.21 -2.79 -0.37
C GLY A 148 -4.93 -4.17 0.25
N TYR A 149 -3.90 -4.88 -0.22
CA TYR A 149 -3.68 -6.24 0.24
C TYR A 149 -2.24 -6.65 0.49
N HIS A 150 -1.32 -6.45 -0.48
CA HIS A 150 0.06 -6.90 -0.31
C HIS A 150 1.08 -5.99 -0.98
N VAL A 151 2.32 -6.14 -0.50
CA VAL A 151 3.53 -5.64 -1.15
C VAL A 151 4.41 -6.83 -1.47
N HIS A 152 5.03 -6.86 -2.64
CA HIS A 152 5.86 -7.97 -3.08
C HIS A 152 7.30 -7.52 -3.35
N PHE A 153 8.22 -8.09 -2.60
CA PHE A 153 9.65 -7.86 -2.70
C PHE A 153 10.33 -9.02 -3.45
N TYR A 154 11.25 -8.67 -4.34
CA TYR A 154 12.11 -9.62 -5.04
C TYR A 154 13.57 -9.32 -4.76
N SER A 155 14.29 -10.30 -4.24
CA SER A 155 15.70 -10.14 -3.88
C SER A 155 16.45 -11.47 -3.98
N PRO A 156 17.76 -11.47 -4.33
CA PRO A 156 18.61 -12.64 -4.15
C PRO A 156 18.76 -13.07 -2.67
N ARG A 157 18.39 -12.17 -1.75
CA ARG A 157 18.45 -12.37 -0.29
C ARG A 157 17.05 -12.25 0.35
N SER A 158 16.03 -12.82 -0.30
CA SER A 158 14.64 -12.68 0.13
C SER A 158 14.38 -13.24 1.54
N GLU A 159 15.03 -14.36 1.92
CA GLU A 159 14.91 -14.94 3.27
C GLU A 159 15.49 -14.01 4.33
N GLN A 160 16.72 -13.49 4.12
CA GLN A 160 17.33 -12.55 5.04
C GLN A 160 16.55 -11.24 5.13
N LEU A 161 15.90 -10.84 4.03
CA LEU A 161 15.04 -9.66 4.04
C LEU A 161 13.79 -9.90 4.89
N LEU A 162 13.12 -11.05 4.75
CA LEU A 162 12.01 -11.45 5.62
C LEU A 162 12.43 -11.48 7.10
N ASP A 163 13.57 -12.12 7.41
CA ASP A 163 14.11 -12.18 8.77
C ASP A 163 14.30 -10.77 9.35
N TRP A 164 14.86 -9.85 8.55
CA TRP A 164 15.05 -8.47 8.96
C TRP A 164 13.72 -7.77 9.28
N TYR A 165 12.71 -7.91 8.39
CA TYR A 165 11.38 -7.29 8.62
C TYR A 165 10.70 -7.86 9.86
N THR A 166 10.79 -9.18 10.09
CA THR A 166 10.18 -9.82 11.26
C THR A 166 10.90 -9.44 12.56
N GLU A 167 12.23 -9.32 12.56
CA GLU A 167 13.01 -8.91 13.73
C GLU A 167 12.83 -7.42 14.07
N VAL A 168 12.89 -6.55 13.06
CA VAL A 168 12.81 -5.10 13.26
C VAL A 168 11.42 -4.69 13.74
N PHE A 169 10.37 -5.22 13.11
CA PHE A 169 8.98 -4.83 13.35
C PHE A 169 8.20 -5.81 14.24
N ASP A 170 8.88 -6.82 14.81
CA ASP A 170 8.29 -7.84 15.68
C ASP A 170 7.07 -8.52 15.04
N LEU A 171 7.26 -9.01 13.80
CA LEU A 171 6.23 -9.68 13.02
C LEU A 171 6.46 -11.18 13.01
N GLU A 172 5.40 -11.95 12.74
CA GLU A 172 5.47 -13.40 12.58
C GLU A 172 5.54 -13.81 11.11
N VAL A 173 6.34 -14.83 10.81
CA VAL A 173 6.29 -15.50 9.50
C VAL A 173 4.96 -16.22 9.36
N ARG A 174 4.19 -15.89 8.32
CA ARG A 174 2.87 -16.46 8.05
C ARG A 174 2.72 -16.81 6.57
N PRO A 175 2.98 -18.06 6.16
CA PRO A 175 2.82 -18.47 4.76
C PRO A 175 1.44 -18.13 4.20
N ARG A 176 1.41 -17.73 2.93
CA ARG A 176 0.22 -17.34 2.19
C ARG A 176 0.08 -18.23 0.94
N GLY A 177 -0.83 -19.19 0.98
CA GLY A 177 -0.96 -20.18 -0.10
C GLY A 177 0.35 -20.90 -0.38
N SER A 178 0.84 -20.84 -1.61
CA SER A 178 2.13 -21.44 -2.00
C SER A 178 3.36 -20.57 -1.67
N ILE A 179 3.17 -19.29 -1.27
CA ILE A 179 4.26 -18.40 -0.88
C ILE A 179 4.62 -18.66 0.58
N GLN A 180 5.82 -19.18 0.82
CA GLN A 180 6.29 -19.55 2.16
C GLN A 180 6.92 -18.37 2.91
N HIS A 181 7.61 -17.48 2.20
CA HIS A 181 8.33 -16.35 2.77
C HIS A 181 7.44 -15.10 2.77
N THR A 182 6.60 -14.98 3.78
CA THR A 182 5.66 -13.86 3.93
C THR A 182 5.37 -13.59 5.39
N SER A 183 5.01 -12.35 5.68
CA SER A 183 4.60 -11.85 6.99
C SER A 183 3.40 -10.93 6.82
N ASN A 184 2.76 -10.55 7.91
CA ASN A 184 1.67 -9.58 7.89
C ASN A 184 1.95 -8.43 8.86
N VAL A 185 1.74 -7.22 8.37
CA VAL A 185 1.45 -6.05 9.19
C VAL A 185 -0.06 -5.79 9.10
N PRO A 186 -0.74 -5.27 10.14
CA PRO A 186 -2.15 -4.94 10.01
C PRO A 186 -2.44 -4.13 8.74
N GLY A 187 -3.40 -4.60 7.94
CA GLY A 187 -3.79 -4.01 6.66
C GLY A 187 -3.02 -4.50 5.43
N MET A 188 -1.88 -5.19 5.59
CA MET A 188 -1.04 -5.55 4.45
C MET A 188 -0.27 -6.86 4.68
N ASN A 189 -0.19 -7.69 3.63
CA ASN A 189 0.75 -8.80 3.57
C ASN A 189 2.08 -8.33 2.94
N LEU A 190 3.19 -8.75 3.50
CA LEU A 190 4.54 -8.53 2.98
C LEU A 190 5.06 -9.86 2.43
N SER A 191 5.17 -9.98 1.10
CA SER A 191 5.64 -11.19 0.41
C SER A 191 7.07 -11.01 -0.09
N PHE A 192 7.92 -12.02 0.14
CA PHE A 192 9.33 -11.98 -0.21
C PHE A 192 9.67 -13.16 -1.14
N SER A 193 10.06 -12.87 -2.37
CA SER A 193 10.37 -13.89 -3.38
C SER A 193 11.82 -13.80 -3.83
N HIS A 194 12.41 -14.97 -4.05
CA HIS A 194 13.78 -15.06 -4.57
C HIS A 194 13.84 -14.69 -6.05
N THR A 195 14.90 -14.00 -6.43
CA THR A 195 15.32 -13.77 -7.81
C THR A 195 16.84 -13.73 -7.88
N ASP A 196 17.42 -14.32 -8.92
CA ASP A 196 18.88 -14.23 -9.17
C ASP A 196 19.29 -12.86 -9.73
N ASN A 197 18.32 -12.07 -10.21
CA ASN A 197 18.58 -10.77 -10.80
C ASN A 197 18.83 -9.72 -9.68
N GLN A 198 19.87 -8.92 -9.87
CA GLN A 198 20.06 -7.72 -9.05
C GLN A 198 18.89 -6.76 -9.28
N ARG A 199 18.40 -6.18 -8.19
CA ARG A 199 17.31 -5.22 -8.19
C ARG A 199 17.79 -3.85 -7.75
N LEU A 200 17.18 -2.81 -8.28
CA LEU A 200 17.47 -1.43 -7.89
C LEU A 200 16.86 -1.10 -6.53
N PRO A 201 17.46 -0.18 -5.74
CA PRO A 201 16.79 0.47 -4.63
C PRO A 201 15.51 1.17 -5.09
N THR A 202 14.58 1.43 -4.17
CA THR A 202 13.28 2.02 -4.52
C THR A 202 13.32 3.54 -4.65
N GLN A 203 14.17 4.22 -3.89
CA GLN A 203 14.21 5.68 -3.85
C GLN A 203 14.39 6.30 -5.25
N GLY A 204 13.49 7.21 -5.62
CA GLY A 204 13.50 7.90 -6.91
C GLY A 204 12.90 7.09 -8.06
N THR A 205 12.42 5.87 -7.84
CA THR A 205 11.75 5.03 -8.86
C THR A 205 10.24 5.20 -8.83
N ALA A 206 9.49 4.50 -9.67
CA ALA A 206 8.04 4.63 -9.79
C ALA A 206 7.29 4.37 -8.48
N ILE A 207 7.74 3.39 -7.69
CA ILE A 207 7.34 3.22 -6.29
C ILE A 207 8.54 3.63 -5.44
N ASP A 208 8.51 4.85 -4.91
CA ASP A 208 9.63 5.44 -4.17
C ASP A 208 9.86 4.76 -2.82
N HIS A 209 8.78 4.56 -2.08
CA HIS A 209 8.82 3.95 -0.76
C HIS A 209 7.47 3.37 -0.35
N ILE A 210 7.52 2.52 0.67
CA ILE A 210 6.36 2.11 1.46
C ILE A 210 6.33 2.90 2.75
N GLY A 211 5.13 3.06 3.31
CA GLY A 211 4.95 3.73 4.58
C GLY A 211 4.13 2.92 5.56
N PHE A 212 4.55 2.98 6.81
CA PHE A 212 3.82 2.43 7.94
C PHE A 212 3.28 3.57 8.81
N GLU A 213 2.02 3.47 9.21
CA GLU A 213 1.43 4.37 10.19
C GLU A 213 1.71 3.86 11.60
N VAL A 214 2.08 4.76 12.50
CA VAL A 214 2.52 4.46 13.86
C VAL A 214 1.76 5.35 14.84
N GLU A 215 1.25 4.79 15.94
CA GLU A 215 0.47 5.54 16.95
C GLU A 215 1.33 6.53 17.78
N ASN A 216 2.62 6.22 17.99
CA ASN A 216 3.57 7.07 18.70
C ASN A 216 4.93 6.96 18.03
N LEU A 217 5.13 7.79 17.01
CA LEU A 217 6.30 7.68 16.14
C LEU A 217 7.60 8.03 16.84
N GLU A 218 7.59 8.98 17.78
CA GLU A 218 8.81 9.34 18.52
C GLU A 218 9.33 8.16 19.33
N ALA A 219 8.45 7.54 20.15
CA ALA A 219 8.82 6.36 20.95
C ALA A 219 9.19 5.14 20.07
N PHE A 220 8.52 4.99 18.93
CA PHE A 220 8.84 3.93 17.96
C PHE A 220 10.24 4.11 17.36
N CYS A 221 10.60 5.34 17.00
CA CYS A 221 11.95 5.66 16.50
C CYS A 221 13.02 5.41 17.57
N GLU A 222 12.78 5.75 18.84
CA GLU A 222 13.68 5.43 19.96
C GLU A 222 13.88 3.92 20.11
N ALA A 223 12.80 3.13 20.00
CA ALA A 223 12.88 1.67 20.06
C ALA A 223 13.68 1.07 18.89
N LEU A 224 13.48 1.58 17.66
CA LEU A 224 14.27 1.16 16.49
C LEU A 224 15.75 1.53 16.63
N ALA A 225 16.06 2.74 17.11
CA ALA A 225 17.43 3.17 17.36
C ALA A 225 18.12 2.29 18.41
N ALA A 226 17.40 1.85 19.46
CA ALA A 226 17.90 0.91 20.46
C ALA A 226 18.21 -0.49 19.89
N LYS A 227 17.52 -0.89 18.80
CA LYS A 227 17.83 -2.09 18.01
C LYS A 227 18.99 -1.88 17.02
N GLY A 228 19.60 -0.69 16.97
CA GLY A 228 20.70 -0.35 16.07
C GLY A 228 20.26 0.04 14.64
N ILE A 229 19.00 0.38 14.43
CA ILE A 229 18.53 0.89 13.15
C ILE A 229 18.94 2.35 12.97
N GLU A 230 19.59 2.65 11.86
CA GLU A 230 19.99 4.00 11.47
C GLU A 230 18.88 4.66 10.64
N PHE A 231 18.62 5.95 10.92
CA PHE A 231 17.60 6.72 10.20
C PHE A 231 18.25 7.58 9.10
N ASP A 232 17.71 7.49 7.89
CA ASP A 232 18.03 8.42 6.79
C ASP A 232 17.46 9.81 7.09
N VAL A 233 16.25 9.83 7.67
CA VAL A 233 15.59 11.01 8.20
C VAL A 233 15.09 10.67 9.60
N PRO A 234 15.67 11.22 10.67
CA PRO A 234 15.18 10.99 12.03
C PRO A 234 13.78 11.60 12.22
N TYR A 235 13.11 11.18 13.31
CA TYR A 235 11.82 11.73 13.71
C TYR A 235 11.77 13.24 13.58
N ARG A 236 10.73 13.73 12.95
CA ARG A 236 10.39 15.15 12.89
C ARG A 236 8.91 15.38 12.68
N GLU A 237 8.39 16.45 13.26
CA GLU A 237 7.04 16.91 13.04
C GLU A 237 6.95 17.89 11.85
N ILE A 238 5.83 17.81 11.13
CA ILE A 238 5.42 18.77 10.11
C ILE A 238 4.13 19.42 10.61
N GLU A 239 4.29 20.32 11.58
CA GLU A 239 3.19 20.99 12.32
C GLU A 239 2.12 21.57 11.38
N SER A 240 2.51 22.13 10.23
CA SER A 240 1.59 22.78 9.28
C SER A 240 0.53 21.84 8.72
N ILE A 241 0.74 20.54 8.78
CA ILE A 241 -0.18 19.52 8.29
C ILE A 241 -0.51 18.46 9.36
N GLY A 242 -0.04 18.61 10.60
CA GLY A 242 -0.28 17.65 11.67
C GLY A 242 0.19 16.23 11.32
N LEU A 243 1.39 16.11 10.80
CA LEU A 243 2.02 14.85 10.42
C LEU A 243 3.42 14.78 11.04
N ALA A 244 3.78 13.65 11.62
CA ALA A 244 5.15 13.34 11.94
C ALA A 244 5.70 12.27 11.01
N ILE A 245 6.99 12.32 10.71
CA ILE A 245 7.65 11.41 9.77
C ILE A 245 9.04 10.98 10.28
N ALA A 246 9.46 9.79 9.83
CA ALA A 246 10.83 9.31 9.90
C ALA A 246 11.11 8.36 8.72
N PHE A 247 12.36 8.22 8.28
CA PHE A 247 12.72 7.31 7.19
C PHE A 247 13.90 6.44 7.55
N ILE A 248 13.85 5.20 7.10
CA ILE A 248 14.96 4.26 7.08
C ILE A 248 15.08 3.62 5.69
N THR A 249 16.20 2.96 5.43
CA THR A 249 16.36 2.09 4.26
C THR A 249 16.69 0.67 4.72
N ASP A 250 15.98 -0.31 4.17
CA ASP A 250 16.22 -1.72 4.49
C ASP A 250 17.54 -2.24 3.87
N PRO A 251 18.02 -3.45 4.25
CA PRO A 251 19.30 -3.98 3.76
C PRO A 251 19.37 -4.23 2.26
N GLN A 252 18.25 -4.18 1.53
CA GLN A 252 18.18 -4.38 0.08
C GLN A 252 17.86 -3.09 -0.69
N GLY A 253 17.73 -1.96 0.01
CA GLY A 253 17.51 -0.64 -0.59
C GLY A 253 16.05 -0.24 -0.76
N VAL A 254 15.12 -0.86 -0.05
CA VAL A 254 13.75 -0.37 0.04
C VAL A 254 13.70 0.78 1.04
N ARG A 255 13.26 1.93 0.58
CA ARG A 255 12.99 3.07 1.45
C ARG A 255 11.69 2.86 2.19
N ILE A 256 11.69 3.11 3.49
CA ILE A 256 10.54 2.93 4.39
C ILE A 256 10.29 4.25 5.10
N GLU A 257 9.07 4.77 5.00
CA GLU A 257 8.59 5.90 5.78
C GLU A 257 7.77 5.41 6.96
N PHE A 258 7.94 6.05 8.11
CA PHE A 258 7.03 5.94 9.23
C PHE A 258 6.29 7.26 9.37
N THR A 259 4.97 7.19 9.53
CA THR A 259 4.10 8.35 9.69
C THR A 259 3.28 8.25 10.96
N GLU A 260 2.97 9.41 11.58
CA GLU A 260 1.94 9.55 12.59
C GLU A 260 1.01 10.67 12.14
N GLY A 261 -0.31 10.40 12.08
CA GLY A 261 -1.33 11.33 11.63
C GLY A 261 -1.75 11.18 10.16
N LEU A 262 -1.29 10.12 9.46
CA LEU A 262 -1.78 9.80 8.11
C LEU A 262 -3.16 9.14 8.15
N ALA A 263 -3.51 8.44 9.21
CA ALA A 263 -4.82 7.80 9.38
C ALA A 263 -5.99 8.80 9.34
N ASP A 264 -5.72 10.08 9.63
CA ASP A 264 -6.69 11.18 9.64
C ASP A 264 -6.93 11.82 8.25
N TYR A 265 -6.37 11.24 7.19
CA TYR A 265 -6.50 11.72 5.80
C TYR A 265 -7.90 11.58 5.27
#